data_0c0236e6534b0dd01bd3e09bc9867443
#
_entry.id   0c0236e6534b0dd01bd3e09bc9867443
#
_cell.length_a   1.000
_cell.length_b   1.000
_cell.length_c   1.000
_cell.angle_alpha   90.00
_cell.angle_beta   90.00
_cell.angle_gamma   90.00
#
_symmetry.space_group_name_H-M   'P 1'
#
loop_
_entity.id
_entity.type
_entity.pdbx_description
1 polymer ?
#
loop_
_entity_poly.entity_id
_entity_poly.type
_entity_poly.pdbx_seq_one_letter_code
_entity_poly.pdbx_strand_id
1 'polypeptide(L)'
;MLLLLAEYLQQFHKGFAVFQYLTLRGILGVLTALSLSLFLGPWMIRTLQNLQIGQSVRNDGPQSHLSKSGTPTMGGALILSSIGISTLLWADLHNRYVWVVLAVTLLFGAIGWVDDYRKVIEKNSKDRKSTRLNSSHRLYL
;
A
#
# COMPACT_ATOMS: atom_id res chain seq x y z
N MET A 1 -11.72 -14.65 -10.61
CA MET A 1 -10.81 -15.79 -10.86
C MET A 1 -11.22 -17.03 -10.07
N LEU A 2 -11.19 -17.01 -8.74
CA LEU A 2 -11.59 -18.17 -7.93
C LEU A 2 -13.06 -18.55 -8.13
N LEU A 3 -13.93 -17.62 -8.47
CA LEU A 3 -15.33 -17.89 -8.78
C LEU A 3 -15.48 -18.74 -10.05
N LEU A 4 -14.73 -18.45 -11.10
CA LEU A 4 -14.72 -19.26 -12.34
C LEU A 4 -14.18 -20.67 -12.08
N LEU A 5 -13.16 -20.79 -11.22
CA LEU A 5 -12.65 -22.08 -10.77
C LEU A 5 -13.70 -22.86 -9.96
N ALA A 6 -14.44 -22.17 -9.07
CA ALA A 6 -15.51 -22.78 -8.29
C ALA A 6 -16.68 -23.26 -9.16
N GLU A 7 -17.05 -22.50 -10.20
CA GLU A 7 -18.06 -22.91 -11.18
C GLU A 7 -17.63 -24.16 -11.96
N TYR A 8 -16.36 -24.24 -12.35
CA TYR A 8 -15.83 -25.42 -13.01
C TYR A 8 -15.79 -26.64 -12.08
N LEU A 9 -15.43 -26.44 -10.81
CA LEU A 9 -15.38 -27.50 -9.80
C LEU A 9 -16.77 -27.97 -9.33
N GLN A 10 -17.81 -27.13 -9.47
CA GLN A 10 -19.19 -27.52 -9.19
C GLN A 10 -19.66 -28.71 -10.04
N GLN A 11 -19.13 -28.87 -11.25
CA GLN A 11 -19.42 -30.01 -12.11
C GLN A 11 -18.98 -31.33 -11.47
N PHE A 12 -17.98 -31.30 -10.58
CA PHE A 12 -17.47 -32.48 -9.91
C PHE A 12 -18.10 -32.70 -8.52
N HIS A 13 -18.41 -31.63 -7.78
CA HIS A 13 -18.97 -31.71 -6.43
C HIS A 13 -19.96 -30.57 -6.12
N LYS A 14 -21.20 -30.92 -5.74
CA LYS A 14 -22.24 -29.94 -5.35
C LYS A 14 -21.86 -29.06 -4.16
N GLY A 15 -20.89 -29.48 -3.34
CA GLY A 15 -20.40 -28.70 -2.20
C GLY A 15 -19.75 -27.35 -2.58
N PHE A 16 -19.23 -27.21 -3.78
CA PHE A 16 -18.65 -25.95 -4.26
C PHE A 16 -19.68 -24.86 -4.57
N ALA A 17 -20.99 -25.20 -4.60
CA ALA A 17 -22.06 -24.23 -4.71
C ALA A 17 -22.07 -23.18 -3.57
N VAL A 18 -21.48 -23.51 -2.43
CA VAL A 18 -21.36 -22.61 -1.27
C VAL A 18 -20.56 -21.35 -1.61
N PHE A 19 -19.58 -21.42 -2.52
CA PHE A 19 -18.80 -20.26 -2.98
C PHE A 19 -19.60 -19.26 -3.83
N GLN A 20 -20.80 -19.59 -4.26
CA GLN A 20 -21.70 -18.66 -4.96
C GLN A 20 -22.40 -17.69 -4.00
N TYR A 21 -22.48 -18.01 -2.71
CA TYR A 21 -23.08 -17.11 -1.73
C TYR A 21 -22.25 -15.84 -1.57
N LEU A 22 -22.91 -14.70 -1.79
CA LEU A 22 -22.29 -13.38 -1.69
C LEU A 22 -21.66 -13.13 -0.31
N THR A 23 -22.35 -13.56 0.75
CA THR A 23 -21.89 -13.41 2.13
C THR A 23 -20.58 -14.16 2.38
N LEU A 24 -20.50 -15.42 1.95
CA LEU A 24 -19.27 -16.21 2.11
C LEU A 24 -18.12 -15.60 1.31
N ARG A 25 -18.37 -15.17 0.10
CA ARG A 25 -17.38 -14.49 -0.74
C ARG A 25 -16.87 -13.20 -0.11
N GLY A 26 -17.77 -12.42 0.48
CA GLY A 26 -17.41 -11.20 1.20
C GLY A 26 -16.49 -11.49 2.39
N ILE A 27 -16.85 -12.47 3.21
CA ILE A 27 -16.03 -12.87 4.37
C ILE A 27 -14.64 -13.37 3.93
N LEU A 28 -14.59 -14.25 2.94
CA LEU A 28 -13.32 -14.78 2.41
C LEU A 28 -12.49 -13.69 1.76
N GLY A 29 -13.11 -12.73 1.09
CA GLY A 29 -12.44 -11.57 0.52
C GLY A 29 -11.78 -10.71 1.59
N VAL A 30 -12.47 -10.42 2.69
CA VAL A 30 -11.92 -9.66 3.83
C VAL A 30 -10.78 -10.42 4.51
N LEU A 31 -10.96 -11.72 4.76
CA LEU A 31 -9.90 -12.56 5.35
C LEU A 31 -8.66 -12.63 4.45
N THR A 32 -8.85 -12.74 3.15
CA THR A 32 -7.75 -12.74 2.17
C THR A 32 -7.02 -11.40 2.15
N ALA A 33 -7.74 -10.28 2.13
CA ALA A 33 -7.15 -8.95 2.17
C ALA A 33 -6.36 -8.72 3.45
N LEU A 34 -6.91 -9.15 4.60
CA LEU A 34 -6.23 -9.07 5.89
C LEU A 34 -4.95 -9.91 5.91
N SER A 35 -5.03 -11.15 5.46
CA SER A 35 -3.87 -12.06 5.38
C SER A 35 -2.78 -11.50 4.49
N LEU A 36 -3.14 -10.98 3.30
CA LEU A 36 -2.20 -10.34 2.39
C LEU A 36 -1.55 -9.12 3.02
N SER A 37 -2.33 -8.28 3.71
CA SER A 37 -1.81 -7.09 4.38
C SER A 37 -0.81 -7.46 5.47
N LEU A 38 -1.10 -8.49 6.28
CA LEU A 38 -0.19 -8.97 7.33
C LEU A 38 1.08 -9.62 6.77
N PHE A 39 0.97 -10.33 5.64
CA PHE A 39 2.11 -11.02 5.03
C PHE A 39 3.01 -10.06 4.25
N LEU A 40 2.40 -9.17 3.45
CA LEU A 40 3.13 -8.19 2.65
C LEU A 40 3.61 -6.99 3.48
N GLY A 41 2.96 -6.71 4.61
CA GLY A 41 3.27 -5.59 5.47
C GLY A 41 4.75 -5.53 5.89
N PRO A 42 5.31 -6.55 6.53
CA PRO A 42 6.71 -6.55 6.96
C PRO A 42 7.70 -6.40 5.81
N TRP A 43 7.41 -7.06 4.69
CA TRP A 43 8.24 -6.97 3.50
C TRP A 43 8.23 -5.55 2.91
N MET A 44 7.04 -4.97 2.77
CA MET A 44 6.87 -3.63 2.23
C MET A 44 7.46 -2.56 3.14
N ILE A 45 7.28 -2.69 4.46
CA ILE A 45 7.88 -1.78 5.45
C ILE A 45 9.41 -1.81 5.33
N ARG A 46 10.02 -2.98 5.26
CA ARG A 46 11.47 -3.13 5.07
C ARG A 46 11.94 -2.51 3.75
N THR A 47 11.22 -2.74 2.67
CA THR A 47 11.56 -2.18 1.36
C THR A 47 11.48 -0.65 1.36
N LEU A 48 10.43 -0.10 1.95
CA LEU A 48 10.27 1.35 2.07
C LEU A 48 11.31 1.99 3.01
N GLN A 49 11.64 1.32 4.10
CA GLN A 49 12.73 1.74 4.99
C GLN A 49 14.09 1.74 4.27
N ASN A 50 14.37 0.72 3.48
CA ASN A 50 15.60 0.66 2.69
C ASN A 50 15.69 1.79 1.65
N LEU A 51 14.58 2.17 1.04
CA LEU A 51 14.51 3.31 0.12
C LEU A 51 14.69 4.66 0.83
N GLN A 52 14.33 4.74 2.13
CA GLN A 52 14.50 5.94 2.96
C GLN A 52 15.89 6.02 3.63
N ILE A 53 16.66 4.95 3.69
CA ILE A 53 18.00 4.91 4.31
C ILE A 53 19.01 5.85 3.61
N GLY A 54 18.71 6.31 2.38
CA GLY A 54 19.45 7.41 1.75
C GLY A 54 19.25 8.78 2.40
N GLN A 55 18.37 8.90 3.39
CA GLN A 55 18.13 10.12 4.16
C GLN A 55 18.86 10.01 5.50
N SER A 56 20.04 10.62 5.59
CA SER A 56 20.77 10.72 6.84
C SER A 56 19.90 11.36 7.93
N VAL A 57 19.62 10.59 8.96
CA VAL A 57 18.91 11.06 10.15
C VAL A 57 19.80 12.11 10.80
N ARG A 58 19.38 13.39 10.82
CA ARG A 58 20.00 14.41 11.63
C ARG A 58 19.80 14.07 13.11
N ASN A 59 20.90 13.87 13.82
CA ASN A 59 20.91 13.58 15.26
C ASN A 59 20.55 14.79 16.16
N ASP A 60 20.17 15.94 15.60
CA ASP A 60 19.96 17.21 16.31
C ASP A 60 18.49 17.57 16.54
N GLY A 61 17.58 16.60 16.66
CA GLY A 61 16.17 16.84 16.95
C GLY A 61 15.72 16.33 18.34
N PRO A 62 14.64 16.89 18.94
CA PRO A 62 14.09 16.37 20.19
C PRO A 62 13.79 14.88 20.10
N GLN A 63 14.05 14.14 21.17
CA GLN A 63 13.94 12.67 21.21
C GLN A 63 12.54 12.12 20.85
N SER A 64 11.49 12.95 20.98
CA SER A 64 10.12 12.62 20.56
C SER A 64 9.95 12.48 19.05
N HIS A 65 10.84 13.04 18.24
CA HIS A 65 10.84 12.91 16.78
C HIS A 65 11.62 11.70 16.26
N LEU A 66 12.52 11.13 17.09
CA LEU A 66 13.29 9.93 16.74
C LEU A 66 12.42 8.68 16.66
N SER A 67 11.37 8.59 17.46
CA SER A 67 10.41 7.45 17.42
C SER A 67 9.52 7.43 16.17
N LYS A 68 9.39 8.56 15.46
CA LYS A 68 8.61 8.68 14.20
C LYS A 68 9.48 8.67 12.94
N SER A 69 10.81 8.71 13.08
CA SER A 69 11.74 8.82 11.94
C SER A 69 11.87 7.55 11.08
N GLY A 70 11.15 6.49 11.39
CA GLY A 70 11.17 5.24 10.63
C GLY A 70 9.81 4.82 10.07
N THR A 71 8.77 5.65 10.20
CA THR A 71 7.43 5.28 9.74
C THR A 71 7.29 5.57 8.25
N PRO A 72 7.14 4.56 7.38
CA PRO A 72 6.97 4.79 5.96
C PRO A 72 5.65 5.52 5.69
N THR A 73 5.72 6.59 4.90
CA THR A 73 4.54 7.39 4.49
C THR A 73 3.66 6.71 3.44
N MET A 74 4.09 5.57 2.88
CA MET A 74 3.43 4.90 1.75
C MET A 74 2.59 3.67 2.16
N GLY A 75 2.06 3.63 3.38
CA GLY A 75 1.20 2.53 3.85
C GLY A 75 -0.09 2.34 3.02
N GLY A 76 -0.58 3.42 2.39
CA GLY A 76 -1.74 3.37 1.51
C GLY A 76 -1.56 2.45 0.30
N ALA A 77 -0.36 2.34 -0.25
CA ALA A 77 -0.07 1.45 -1.38
C ALA A 77 -0.26 -0.03 -1.00
N LEU A 78 0.10 -0.42 0.23
CA LEU A 78 -0.13 -1.77 0.76
C LEU A 78 -1.61 -2.10 0.85
N ILE A 79 -2.40 -1.16 1.41
CA ILE A 79 -3.84 -1.33 1.57
C ILE A 79 -4.51 -1.46 0.20
N LEU A 80 -4.17 -0.60 -0.75
CA LEU A 80 -4.72 -0.64 -2.11
C LEU A 80 -4.35 -1.92 -2.86
N SER A 81 -3.12 -2.39 -2.74
CA SER A 81 -2.72 -3.65 -3.37
C SER A 81 -3.44 -4.84 -2.76
N SER A 82 -3.60 -4.89 -1.43
CA SER A 82 -4.34 -5.95 -0.75
C SER A 82 -5.82 -5.97 -1.14
N ILE A 83 -6.47 -4.81 -1.20
CA ILE A 83 -7.87 -4.69 -1.65
C ILE A 83 -8.00 -5.09 -3.12
N GLY A 84 -7.12 -4.58 -3.99
CA GLY A 84 -7.14 -4.87 -5.42
C GLY A 84 -7.00 -6.36 -5.71
N ILE A 85 -6.01 -7.02 -5.12
CA ILE A 85 -5.77 -8.45 -5.29
C ILE A 85 -6.95 -9.27 -4.75
N SER A 86 -7.43 -8.95 -3.54
CA SER A 86 -8.57 -9.65 -2.93
C SER A 86 -9.84 -9.51 -3.77
N THR A 87 -10.12 -8.31 -4.30
CA THR A 87 -11.27 -8.07 -5.17
C THR A 87 -11.15 -8.86 -6.47
N LEU A 88 -10.00 -8.88 -7.12
CA LEU A 88 -9.78 -9.66 -8.34
C LEU A 88 -9.93 -11.18 -8.13
N LEU A 89 -9.59 -11.67 -6.92
CA LEU A 89 -9.72 -13.09 -6.59
C LEU A 89 -11.17 -13.50 -6.35
N TRP A 90 -11.91 -12.73 -5.54
CA TRP A 90 -13.21 -13.13 -5.01
C TRP A 90 -14.40 -12.45 -5.66
N ALA A 91 -14.23 -11.30 -6.33
CA ALA A 91 -15.33 -10.61 -6.99
C ALA A 91 -15.74 -11.32 -8.28
N ASP A 92 -16.99 -11.09 -8.65
CA ASP A 92 -17.53 -11.51 -9.94
C ASP A 92 -17.04 -10.58 -11.05
N LEU A 93 -16.08 -11.05 -11.84
CA LEU A 93 -15.46 -10.28 -12.93
C LEU A 93 -16.41 -10.04 -14.12
N HIS A 94 -17.54 -10.74 -14.19
CA HIS A 94 -18.58 -10.50 -15.20
C HIS A 94 -19.42 -9.27 -14.86
N ASN A 95 -19.42 -8.86 -13.60
CA ASN A 95 -20.16 -7.67 -13.16
C ASN A 95 -19.39 -6.39 -13.48
N ARG A 96 -19.95 -5.56 -14.36
CA ARG A 96 -19.35 -4.28 -14.76
C ARG A 96 -19.14 -3.30 -13.60
N TYR A 97 -19.99 -3.35 -12.59
CA TYR A 97 -19.87 -2.47 -11.41
C TYR A 97 -18.62 -2.75 -10.60
N VAL A 98 -18.15 -3.98 -10.54
CA VAL A 98 -16.88 -4.34 -9.88
C VAL A 98 -15.71 -3.61 -10.54
N TRP A 99 -15.67 -3.58 -11.87
CA TRP A 99 -14.65 -2.89 -12.63
C TRP A 99 -14.67 -1.36 -12.43
N VAL A 100 -15.86 -0.77 -12.37
CA VAL A 100 -16.02 0.67 -12.12
C VAL A 100 -15.50 1.03 -10.73
N VAL A 101 -15.93 0.31 -9.70
CA VAL A 101 -15.49 0.55 -8.32
C VAL A 101 -13.98 0.35 -8.19
N LEU A 102 -13.43 -0.71 -8.79
CA LEU A 102 -12.00 -0.99 -8.77
C LEU A 102 -11.20 0.11 -9.47
N ALA A 103 -11.65 0.56 -10.64
CA ALA A 103 -11.00 1.64 -11.39
C ALA A 103 -10.99 2.95 -10.59
N VAL A 104 -12.12 3.34 -10.01
CA VAL A 104 -12.22 4.54 -9.17
C VAL A 104 -11.30 4.44 -7.97
N THR A 105 -11.28 3.31 -7.28
CA THR A 105 -10.40 3.07 -6.11
C THR A 105 -8.93 3.19 -6.49
N LEU A 106 -8.52 2.59 -7.61
CA LEU A 106 -7.14 2.66 -8.10
C LEU A 106 -6.75 4.07 -8.55
N LEU A 107 -7.66 4.82 -9.18
CA LEU A 107 -7.39 6.22 -9.57
C LEU A 107 -7.17 7.11 -8.35
N PHE A 108 -8.04 7.04 -7.35
CA PHE A 108 -7.83 7.78 -6.09
C PHE A 108 -6.57 7.34 -5.36
N GLY A 109 -6.27 6.05 -5.39
CA GLY A 109 -5.04 5.52 -4.84
C GLY A 109 -3.79 6.02 -5.55
N ALA A 110 -3.83 6.14 -6.87
CA ALA A 110 -2.75 6.70 -7.66
C ALA A 110 -2.51 8.18 -7.34
N ILE A 111 -3.57 8.97 -7.15
CA ILE A 111 -3.47 10.37 -6.74
C ILE A 111 -2.80 10.46 -5.35
N GLY A 112 -3.24 9.65 -4.39
CA GLY A 112 -2.63 9.61 -3.06
C GLY A 112 -1.16 9.19 -3.10
N TRP A 113 -0.82 8.22 -3.94
CA TRP A 113 0.56 7.78 -4.12
C TRP A 113 1.47 8.85 -4.72
N VAL A 114 0.98 9.58 -5.73
CA VAL A 114 1.70 10.72 -6.32
C VAL A 114 1.91 11.84 -5.29
N ASP A 115 0.92 12.13 -4.45
CA ASP A 115 1.03 13.14 -3.40
C ASP A 115 2.09 12.75 -2.35
N ASP A 116 2.09 11.51 -1.89
CA ASP A 116 3.08 10.98 -0.96
C ASP A 116 4.49 10.98 -1.58
N TYR A 117 4.61 10.60 -2.84
CA TYR A 117 5.88 10.62 -3.57
C TYR A 117 6.45 12.04 -3.69
N ARG A 118 5.60 13.03 -4.02
CA ARG A 118 6.00 14.44 -4.04
C ARG A 118 6.47 14.93 -2.69
N LYS A 119 5.79 14.60 -1.62
CA LYS A 119 6.18 14.96 -0.24
C LYS A 119 7.56 14.42 0.12
N VAL A 120 7.89 13.21 -0.26
CA VAL A 120 9.20 12.60 -0.04
C VAL A 120 10.29 13.35 -0.82
N ILE A 121 10.05 13.71 -2.09
CA ILE A 121 11.02 14.44 -2.92
C ILE A 121 11.21 15.87 -2.42
N GLU A 122 10.13 16.60 -2.08
CA GLU A 122 10.22 17.98 -1.58
C GLU A 122 10.94 18.05 -0.25
N LYS A 123 10.74 17.10 0.64
CA LYS A 123 11.47 16.99 1.91
C LYS A 123 12.96 16.84 1.67
N ASN A 124 13.38 16.01 0.72
CA ASN A 124 14.77 15.83 0.33
C ASN A 124 15.40 17.11 -0.24
N SER A 125 14.65 17.89 -1.03
CA SER A 125 15.16 19.12 -1.64
C SER A 125 15.35 20.24 -0.62
N LYS A 126 14.48 20.35 0.39
CA LYS A 126 14.60 21.31 1.50
C LYS A 126 15.81 21.00 2.39
N ASP A 127 16.05 19.74 2.71
CA ASP A 127 17.20 19.33 3.52
C ASP A 127 18.53 19.60 2.79
N ARG A 128 18.59 19.40 1.48
CA ARG A 128 19.78 19.76 0.67
C ARG A 128 20.06 21.27 0.65
N LYS A 129 19.02 22.10 0.54
CA LYS A 129 19.18 23.56 0.55
C LYS A 129 19.64 24.10 1.91
N SER A 130 19.09 23.57 3.00
CA SER A 130 19.48 24.01 4.34
C SER A 130 20.92 23.62 4.69
N THR A 131 21.39 22.46 4.23
CA THR A 131 22.77 21.99 4.43
C THR A 131 23.78 22.87 3.65
N ARG A 132 23.44 23.30 2.43
CA ARG A 132 24.26 24.20 1.64
C ARG A 132 24.38 25.60 2.27
N LEU A 133 23.28 26.14 2.78
CA LEU A 133 23.26 27.44 3.45
C LEU A 133 24.08 27.43 4.76
N ASN A 134 24.03 26.34 5.52
CA ASN A 134 24.77 26.23 6.78
C ASN A 134 26.28 26.03 6.57
N SER A 135 26.70 25.42 5.48
CA SER A 135 28.13 25.28 5.15
C SER A 135 28.76 26.57 4.65
N SER A 136 28.00 27.44 3.96
CA SER A 136 28.47 28.74 3.52
C SER A 136 28.66 29.73 4.70
N HIS A 137 27.83 29.65 5.74
CA HIS A 137 27.93 30.49 6.93
C HIS A 137 29.16 30.14 7.82
N ARG A 138 29.68 28.91 7.75
CA ARG A 138 30.88 28.50 8.50
C ARG A 138 32.22 29.00 7.89
N LEU A 139 32.19 29.45 6.64
CA LEU A 139 33.40 29.93 5.95
C LEU A 139 33.71 31.40 6.20
N TYR A 140 32.84 32.12 6.92
CA TYR A 140 33.02 33.56 7.23
C TYR A 140 33.26 33.85 8.71
N LEU A 141 33.57 32.83 9.51
CA LEU A 141 34.06 32.95 10.90
C LEU A 141 35.43 32.34 11.03
#